data_f7106d1c141af659586cf8a365b9c16d
#
_entry.id   f7106d1c141af659586cf8a365b9c16d
#
_cell.length_a   1.000
_cell.length_b   1.000
_cell.length_c   1.000
_cell.angle_alpha   90.00
_cell.angle_beta   90.00
_cell.angle_gamma   90.00
#
_symmetry.space_group_name_H-M   'P 1'
#
loop_
_entity.id
_entity.type
_entity.pdbx_description
1 polymer ?
#
loop_
_entity_poly.entity_id
_entity_poly.type
_entity_poly.pdbx_seq_one_letter_code
_entity_poly.pdbx_strand_id
1 'polypeptide(L)'
;MPCVWWWVAGVAVLVLLAVYTVWMAGRIDRSHARAAAAQAALDAHLVRRAAAAAEVAEAAGDGQLRWAARVALEAAPEEREAAENDLTRVLRSWLANAADLPAAPAVVSDAGTGPAGPRRLEDTVDGAAPAADTASTAAPAPAAAADGAVAAAAVADLARAGRRVALARQVHNDLVRDALALRRRRLVRVLRLARKHPEPAYFDIDDPAPGR
;
A
#
# COMPACT_ATOMS: atom_id res chain seq x y z
N MET A 1 70.72 -5.15 -3.73
CA MET A 1 69.47 -5.64 -4.35
C MET A 1 68.18 -5.32 -3.51
N PRO A 2 68.18 -4.52 -2.40
CA PRO A 2 66.96 -4.18 -1.68
C PRO A 2 66.04 -3.18 -2.36
N CYS A 3 66.55 -2.28 -3.21
CA CYS A 3 65.74 -1.22 -3.85
C CYS A 3 64.65 -1.75 -4.81
N VAL A 4 64.90 -2.80 -5.56
CA VAL A 4 63.93 -3.37 -6.52
C VAL A 4 62.70 -3.94 -5.81
N TRP A 5 62.91 -4.56 -4.64
CA TRP A 5 61.82 -5.13 -3.83
C TRP A 5 60.83 -4.05 -3.38
N TRP A 6 61.32 -2.88 -2.98
CA TRP A 6 60.48 -1.75 -2.58
C TRP A 6 59.65 -1.18 -3.75
N TRP A 7 60.22 -1.13 -4.94
CA TRP A 7 59.50 -0.72 -6.14
C TRP A 7 58.41 -1.72 -6.54
N VAL A 8 58.70 -3.01 -6.48
CA VAL A 8 57.72 -4.06 -6.75
C VAL A 8 56.60 -4.02 -5.73
N ALA A 9 56.87 -3.86 -4.45
CA ALA A 9 55.87 -3.70 -3.41
C ALA A 9 55.01 -2.45 -3.60
N GLY A 10 55.63 -1.31 -3.96
CA GLY A 10 54.92 -0.06 -4.25
C GLY A 10 53.94 -0.19 -5.44
N VAL A 11 54.40 -0.81 -6.53
CA VAL A 11 53.56 -1.08 -7.69
C VAL A 11 52.40 -2.03 -7.34
N ALA A 12 52.68 -3.09 -6.59
CA ALA A 12 51.64 -4.03 -6.16
C ALA A 12 50.53 -3.34 -5.31
N VAL A 13 50.93 -2.48 -4.36
CA VAL A 13 50.00 -1.71 -3.54
C VAL A 13 49.17 -0.77 -4.41
N LEU A 14 49.77 -0.10 -5.40
CA LEU A 14 49.08 0.82 -6.29
C LEU A 14 48.07 0.08 -7.16
N VAL A 15 48.40 -1.08 -7.70
CA VAL A 15 47.49 -1.94 -8.46
C VAL A 15 46.32 -2.41 -7.59
N LEU A 16 46.61 -2.89 -6.37
CA LEU A 16 45.55 -3.29 -5.43
C LEU A 16 44.61 -2.13 -5.09
N LEU A 17 45.16 -0.93 -4.88
CA LEU A 17 44.37 0.26 -4.61
C LEU A 17 43.50 0.61 -5.84
N ALA A 18 44.05 0.53 -7.04
CA ALA A 18 43.28 0.78 -8.28
C ALA A 18 42.14 -0.24 -8.45
N VAL A 19 42.40 -1.52 -8.28
CA VAL A 19 41.37 -2.58 -8.33
C VAL A 19 40.30 -2.35 -7.27
N TYR A 20 40.71 -2.02 -6.03
CA TYR A 20 39.77 -1.72 -4.96
C TYR A 20 38.88 -0.50 -5.25
N THR A 21 39.44 0.57 -5.82
CA THR A 21 38.66 1.77 -6.17
C THR A 21 37.64 1.50 -7.25
N VAL A 22 38.01 0.75 -8.30
CA VAL A 22 37.08 0.34 -9.38
C VAL A 22 35.97 -0.55 -8.83
N TRP A 23 36.31 -1.53 -8.00
CA TRP A 23 35.34 -2.42 -7.35
C TRP A 23 34.37 -1.63 -6.46
N MET A 24 34.90 -0.68 -5.66
CA MET A 24 34.11 0.15 -4.76
C MET A 24 33.22 1.11 -5.56
N ALA A 25 33.68 1.70 -6.64
CA ALA A 25 32.87 2.54 -7.53
C ALA A 25 31.66 1.76 -8.08
N GLY A 26 31.92 0.57 -8.64
CA GLY A 26 30.83 -0.29 -9.12
C GLY A 26 29.85 -0.76 -8.00
N ARG A 27 30.32 -0.86 -6.77
CA ARG A 27 29.42 -1.14 -5.62
C ARG A 27 28.51 0.04 -5.30
N ILE A 28 29.05 1.27 -5.35
CA ILE A 28 28.27 2.52 -5.15
C ILE A 28 27.24 2.68 -6.25
N ASP A 29 27.62 2.52 -7.52
CA ASP A 29 26.71 2.63 -8.67
C ASP A 29 25.53 1.65 -8.52
N ARG A 30 25.81 0.39 -8.15
CA ARG A 30 24.76 -0.61 -7.93
C ARG A 30 23.85 -0.28 -6.74
N SER A 31 24.37 0.31 -5.66
CA SER A 31 23.53 0.70 -4.52
C SER A 31 22.59 1.86 -4.85
N HIS A 32 23.08 2.84 -5.60
CA HIS A 32 22.25 3.95 -6.08
C HIS A 32 21.19 3.48 -7.09
N ALA A 33 21.54 2.60 -8.02
CA ALA A 33 20.59 2.03 -8.97
C ALA A 33 19.46 1.26 -8.26
N ARG A 34 19.79 0.51 -7.18
CA ARG A 34 18.78 -0.20 -6.39
C ARG A 34 17.87 0.75 -5.62
N ALA A 35 18.43 1.81 -5.02
CA ALA A 35 17.63 2.82 -4.33
C ALA A 35 16.68 3.54 -5.31
N ALA A 36 17.16 3.92 -6.51
CA ALA A 36 16.34 4.53 -7.54
C ALA A 36 15.23 3.57 -8.06
N ALA A 37 15.54 2.30 -8.25
CA ALA A 37 14.54 1.30 -8.63
C ALA A 37 13.48 1.09 -7.54
N ALA A 38 13.88 1.08 -6.27
CA ALA A 38 12.95 0.98 -5.16
C ALA A 38 12.06 2.22 -5.01
N GLN A 39 12.59 3.41 -5.29
CA GLN A 39 11.79 4.64 -5.34
C GLN A 39 10.73 4.57 -6.45
N ALA A 40 11.09 4.16 -7.66
CA ALA A 40 10.13 3.99 -8.75
C ALA A 40 9.06 2.94 -8.42
N ALA A 41 9.42 1.84 -7.74
CA ALA A 41 8.47 0.84 -7.28
C ALA A 41 7.52 1.40 -6.20
N LEU A 42 8.04 2.20 -5.26
CA LEU A 42 7.24 2.89 -4.25
C LEU A 42 6.24 3.84 -4.90
N ASP A 43 6.68 4.68 -5.85
CA ASP A 43 5.81 5.59 -6.60
C ASP A 43 4.67 4.85 -7.30
N ALA A 44 4.96 3.71 -7.92
CA ALA A 44 3.92 2.88 -8.55
C ALA A 44 2.91 2.33 -7.54
N HIS A 45 3.33 2.02 -6.30
CA HIS A 45 2.42 1.58 -5.24
C HIS A 45 1.60 2.73 -4.67
N LEU A 46 2.15 3.94 -4.57
CA LEU A 46 1.43 5.15 -4.16
C LEU A 46 0.31 5.48 -5.15
N VAL A 47 0.61 5.50 -6.44
CA VAL A 47 -0.39 5.71 -7.49
C VAL A 47 -1.53 4.67 -7.41
N ARG A 48 -1.21 3.40 -7.19
CA ARG A 48 -2.24 2.36 -7.02
C ARG A 48 -3.08 2.56 -5.76
N ARG A 49 -2.48 3.02 -4.65
CA ARG A 49 -3.21 3.35 -3.42
C ARG A 49 -4.16 4.52 -3.64
N ALA A 50 -3.70 5.58 -4.29
CA ALA A 50 -4.53 6.74 -4.60
C ALA A 50 -5.68 6.38 -5.56
N ALA A 51 -5.44 5.53 -6.56
CA ALA A 51 -6.50 5.01 -7.44
C ALA A 51 -7.54 4.20 -6.67
N ALA A 52 -7.11 3.28 -5.80
CA ALA A 52 -8.04 2.51 -4.96
C ALA A 52 -8.82 3.40 -3.98
N ALA A 53 -8.21 4.48 -3.47
CA ALA A 53 -8.91 5.47 -2.65
C ALA A 53 -9.98 6.24 -3.45
N ALA A 54 -9.71 6.55 -4.72
CA ALA A 54 -10.68 7.17 -5.61
C ALA A 54 -11.89 6.25 -5.86
N GLU A 55 -11.67 4.95 -6.08
CA GLU A 55 -12.75 3.97 -6.23
C GLU A 55 -13.63 3.88 -4.98
N VAL A 56 -13.02 3.86 -3.79
CA VAL A 56 -13.75 3.91 -2.51
C VAL A 56 -14.54 5.20 -2.38
N ALA A 57 -13.95 6.35 -2.76
CA ALA A 57 -14.60 7.65 -2.70
C ALA A 57 -15.83 7.74 -3.63
N GLU A 58 -15.74 7.15 -4.82
CA GLU A 58 -16.87 7.05 -5.75
C GLU A 58 -17.99 6.18 -5.17
N ALA A 59 -17.65 5.00 -4.65
CA ALA A 59 -18.63 4.08 -4.06
C ALA A 59 -19.30 4.67 -2.80
N ALA A 60 -18.55 5.46 -1.99
CA ALA A 60 -19.07 6.11 -0.79
C ALA A 60 -19.74 7.46 -1.05
N GLY A 61 -19.59 8.04 -2.23
CA GLY A 61 -20.05 9.40 -2.54
C GLY A 61 -19.30 10.50 -1.79
N ASP A 62 -18.08 10.22 -1.28
CA ASP A 62 -17.30 11.15 -0.47
C ASP A 62 -16.45 12.09 -1.33
N GLY A 63 -16.88 13.35 -1.40
CA GLY A 63 -16.20 14.38 -2.20
C GLY A 63 -14.83 14.77 -1.65
N GLN A 64 -14.62 14.72 -0.34
CA GLN A 64 -13.34 15.08 0.28
C GLN A 64 -12.29 14.01 0.00
N LEU A 65 -12.64 12.74 0.16
CA LEU A 65 -11.77 11.62 -0.15
C LEU A 65 -11.42 11.57 -1.65
N ARG A 66 -12.42 11.83 -2.51
CA ARG A 66 -12.22 11.92 -3.96
C ARG A 66 -11.23 13.01 -4.34
N TRP A 67 -11.36 14.19 -3.74
CA TRP A 67 -10.44 15.29 -3.98
C TRP A 67 -9.02 14.96 -3.54
N ALA A 68 -8.83 14.43 -2.31
CA ALA A 68 -7.53 14.04 -1.80
C ALA A 68 -6.86 12.95 -2.66
N ALA A 69 -7.63 11.96 -3.10
CA ALA A 69 -7.14 10.90 -4.00
C ALA A 69 -6.68 11.45 -5.34
N ARG A 70 -7.42 12.40 -5.92
CA ARG A 70 -7.04 13.07 -7.18
C ARG A 70 -5.76 13.88 -7.01
N VAL A 71 -5.63 14.66 -5.94
CA VAL A 71 -4.41 15.43 -5.66
C VAL A 71 -3.21 14.49 -5.54
N ALA A 72 -3.34 13.36 -4.86
CA ALA A 72 -2.27 12.37 -4.73
C ALA A 72 -1.90 11.70 -6.07
N LEU A 73 -2.86 11.50 -6.98
CA LEU A 73 -2.62 10.96 -8.32
C LEU A 73 -1.86 11.93 -9.22
N GLU A 74 -2.15 13.24 -9.11
CA GLU A 74 -1.62 14.29 -9.98
C GLU A 74 -0.34 14.93 -9.40
N ALA A 75 0.01 14.62 -8.14
CA ALA A 75 1.15 15.22 -7.45
C ALA A 75 2.48 15.00 -8.18
N ALA A 76 3.23 16.10 -8.34
CA ALA A 76 4.60 16.04 -8.81
C ALA A 76 5.51 15.28 -7.82
N PRO A 77 6.65 14.73 -8.25
CA PRO A 77 7.54 13.96 -7.36
C PRO A 77 7.91 14.70 -6.07
N GLU A 78 8.11 16.01 -6.15
CA GLU A 78 8.51 16.88 -5.03
C GLU A 78 7.36 17.11 -4.03
N GLU A 79 6.11 17.05 -4.50
CA GLU A 79 4.90 17.30 -3.72
C GLU A 79 4.23 16.00 -3.27
N ARG A 80 4.69 14.86 -3.78
CA ARG A 80 4.06 13.55 -3.59
C ARG A 80 3.96 13.15 -2.12
N GLU A 81 4.99 13.39 -1.34
CA GLU A 81 5.00 13.08 0.11
C GLU A 81 3.92 13.86 0.86
N ALA A 82 3.79 15.16 0.58
CA ALA A 82 2.75 16.00 1.18
C ALA A 82 1.34 15.55 0.77
N ALA A 83 1.12 15.29 -0.52
CA ALA A 83 -0.16 14.82 -1.05
C ALA A 83 -0.57 13.47 -0.46
N GLU A 84 0.37 12.54 -0.29
CA GLU A 84 0.14 11.24 0.32
C GLU A 84 -0.15 11.33 1.82
N ASN A 85 0.49 12.28 2.54
CA ASN A 85 0.18 12.58 3.94
C ASN A 85 -1.23 13.13 4.09
N ASP A 86 -1.66 14.02 3.18
CA ASP A 86 -3.02 14.55 3.17
C ASP A 86 -4.05 13.46 2.87
N LEU A 87 -3.82 12.61 1.87
CA LEU A 87 -4.66 11.47 1.57
C LEU A 87 -4.76 10.53 2.79
N THR A 88 -3.65 10.26 3.46
CA THR A 88 -3.63 9.40 4.66
C THR A 88 -4.45 9.99 5.79
N ARG A 89 -4.41 11.31 5.99
CA ARG A 89 -5.21 12.01 7.01
C ARG A 89 -6.70 11.91 6.70
N VAL A 90 -7.09 12.14 5.45
CA VAL A 90 -8.49 12.04 5.00
C VAL A 90 -8.98 10.60 5.11
N LEU A 91 -8.19 9.61 4.73
CA LEU A 91 -8.54 8.19 4.88
C LEU A 91 -8.76 7.80 6.34
N ARG A 92 -7.93 8.29 7.27
CA ARG A 92 -8.12 8.02 8.70
C ARG A 92 -9.44 8.59 9.21
N SER A 93 -9.75 9.84 8.86
CA SER A 93 -11.01 10.46 9.28
C SER A 93 -12.23 9.73 8.68
N TRP A 94 -12.12 9.33 7.42
CA TRP A 94 -13.17 8.57 6.75
C TRP A 94 -13.40 7.20 7.42
N LEU A 95 -12.33 6.45 7.73
CA LEU A 95 -12.41 5.16 8.41
C LEU A 95 -12.97 5.29 9.84
N ALA A 96 -12.59 6.33 10.58
CA ALA A 96 -13.14 6.59 11.91
C ALA A 96 -14.65 6.85 11.83
N ASN A 97 -15.09 7.70 10.92
CA ASN A 97 -16.52 7.99 10.71
C ASN A 97 -17.29 6.74 10.25
N ALA A 98 -16.69 5.91 9.40
CA ALA A 98 -17.31 4.66 8.95
C ALA A 98 -17.45 3.62 10.08
N ALA A 99 -16.52 3.62 11.04
CA ALA A 99 -16.57 2.73 12.21
C ALA A 99 -17.62 3.18 13.25
N ASP A 100 -17.90 4.49 13.32
CA ASP A 100 -18.91 5.06 14.22
C ASP A 100 -20.35 4.95 13.70
N LEU A 101 -20.54 4.58 12.41
CA LEU A 101 -21.87 4.27 11.88
C LEU A 101 -22.37 2.99 12.55
N PRO A 102 -23.57 3.02 13.20
CA PRO A 102 -24.13 1.82 13.79
C PRO A 102 -24.23 0.75 12.70
N ALA A 103 -23.61 -0.39 12.94
CA ALA A 103 -23.72 -1.54 12.07
C ALA A 103 -25.21 -1.77 11.80
N ALA A 104 -25.62 -1.73 10.53
CA ALA A 104 -26.99 -2.08 10.16
C ALA A 104 -27.32 -3.41 10.85
N PRO A 105 -28.48 -3.53 11.53
CA PRO A 105 -28.79 -4.72 12.30
C PRO A 105 -28.60 -5.93 11.37
N ALA A 106 -27.66 -6.80 11.73
CA ALA A 106 -27.50 -8.07 11.07
C ALA A 106 -28.86 -8.75 11.14
N VAL A 107 -29.52 -8.92 10.01
CA VAL A 107 -30.71 -9.77 9.92
C VAL A 107 -30.22 -11.16 10.27
N VAL A 108 -30.38 -11.51 11.55
CA VAL A 108 -30.18 -12.87 12.04
C VAL A 108 -31.23 -13.69 11.27
N SER A 109 -30.80 -14.30 10.18
CA SER A 109 -31.55 -15.40 9.58
C SER A 109 -31.49 -16.56 10.59
N ASP A 110 -32.48 -16.55 11.45
CA ASP A 110 -32.77 -17.70 12.32
C ASP A 110 -33.25 -18.83 11.41
N ALA A 111 -32.28 -19.56 10.85
CA ALA A 111 -32.52 -20.81 10.18
C ALA A 111 -32.86 -21.83 11.27
N GLY A 112 -34.16 -21.79 11.68
CA GLY A 112 -34.74 -22.78 12.56
C GLY A 112 -34.50 -24.19 12.03
N THR A 113 -33.55 -24.87 12.63
CA THR A 113 -33.36 -26.31 12.55
C THR A 113 -34.48 -26.98 13.29
N GLY A 114 -35.62 -27.20 12.62
CA GLY A 114 -36.67 -28.06 13.10
C GLY A 114 -36.53 -29.48 12.54
N PRO A 115 -36.58 -30.54 13.34
CA PRO A 115 -36.42 -31.90 12.85
C PRO A 115 -37.64 -32.36 12.03
N ALA A 116 -37.34 -32.97 10.87
CA ALA A 116 -38.31 -33.57 9.99
C ALA A 116 -39.06 -34.70 10.69
N GLY A 117 -40.37 -34.55 10.86
CA GLY A 117 -41.29 -35.67 11.14
C GLY A 117 -42.24 -35.90 9.95
N PRO A 118 -42.52 -37.12 9.58
CA PRO A 118 -43.37 -37.42 8.40
C PRO A 118 -44.85 -37.22 8.76
N ARG A 119 -45.55 -36.35 8.00
CA ARG A 119 -47.00 -36.25 8.06
C ARG A 119 -47.62 -36.68 6.74
N ARG A 120 -48.41 -37.68 6.95
CA ARG A 120 -49.39 -38.42 6.10
C ARG A 120 -50.30 -37.45 5.32
N LEU A 121 -50.53 -37.79 4.05
CA LEU A 121 -51.60 -37.32 3.18
C LEU A 121 -52.97 -37.75 3.75
N GLU A 122 -53.92 -36.84 3.85
CA GLU A 122 -55.35 -37.11 3.63
C GLU A 122 -56.17 -35.82 3.70
N ASP A 123 -56.84 -35.56 2.60
CA ASP A 123 -58.18 -34.94 2.35
C ASP A 123 -58.74 -33.75 3.12
N THR A 124 -59.21 -32.74 2.44
CA THR A 124 -60.59 -32.35 2.08
C THR A 124 -60.73 -30.86 1.90
N VAL A 125 -61.12 -30.48 0.72
CA VAL A 125 -62.14 -29.54 0.18
C VAL A 125 -62.70 -28.41 1.06
N ASP A 126 -62.83 -27.24 0.39
CA ASP A 126 -63.79 -26.14 0.52
C ASP A 126 -63.52 -24.99 1.51
N GLY A 127 -63.56 -23.78 0.91
CA GLY A 127 -64.14 -22.64 1.60
C GLY A 127 -63.37 -21.31 1.53
N ALA A 128 -63.71 -20.47 0.52
CA ALA A 128 -63.78 -19.03 0.65
C ALA A 128 -62.58 -18.19 1.10
N ALA A 129 -62.15 -17.29 0.19
CA ALA A 129 -61.38 -16.08 0.51
C ALA A 129 -62.07 -15.16 1.55
N PRO A 130 -61.31 -14.36 2.29
CA PRO A 130 -61.05 -13.00 1.81
C PRO A 130 -59.64 -12.47 2.04
N ALA A 131 -59.34 -11.41 1.27
CA ALA A 131 -58.18 -10.58 1.26
C ALA A 131 -57.66 -10.21 2.66
N ALA A 132 -56.35 -10.41 2.89
CA ALA A 132 -55.64 -9.73 3.94
C ALA A 132 -54.27 -9.38 3.43
N ASP A 133 -53.93 -8.12 3.54
CA ASP A 133 -52.70 -7.43 3.29
C ASP A 133 -51.44 -8.28 3.56
N THR A 134 -50.77 -8.74 2.52
CA THR A 134 -49.41 -9.13 2.62
C THR A 134 -48.55 -7.89 2.61
N ALA A 135 -48.16 -7.43 3.81
CA ALA A 135 -47.03 -6.53 3.97
C ALA A 135 -45.86 -7.17 3.21
N SER A 136 -45.57 -6.61 2.06
CA SER A 136 -44.39 -6.96 1.25
C SER A 136 -43.15 -6.64 2.07
N THR A 137 -42.60 -7.62 2.76
CA THR A 137 -41.22 -7.57 3.23
C THR A 137 -40.35 -7.70 1.99
N ALA A 138 -40.13 -6.55 1.34
CA ALA A 138 -39.24 -6.44 0.20
C ALA A 138 -37.86 -6.90 0.68
N ALA A 139 -37.44 -8.07 0.26
CA ALA A 139 -36.04 -8.45 0.26
C ALA A 139 -35.25 -7.33 -0.40
N PRO A 140 -34.09 -6.91 0.14
CA PRO A 140 -33.30 -5.86 -0.45
C PRO A 140 -33.06 -6.20 -1.92
N ALA A 141 -33.39 -5.24 -2.81
CA ALA A 141 -33.28 -5.44 -4.24
C ALA A 141 -31.85 -5.96 -4.58
N PRO A 142 -31.70 -6.90 -5.51
CA PRO A 142 -30.39 -7.50 -5.84
C PRO A 142 -29.33 -6.46 -6.23
N ALA A 143 -29.74 -5.29 -6.70
CA ALA A 143 -28.88 -4.16 -6.98
C ALA A 143 -28.20 -3.60 -5.74
N ALA A 144 -28.90 -3.39 -4.62
CA ALA A 144 -28.31 -2.85 -3.39
C ALA A 144 -27.32 -3.83 -2.74
N ALA A 145 -27.55 -5.14 -2.87
CA ALA A 145 -26.61 -6.14 -2.42
C ALA A 145 -25.34 -6.19 -3.29
N ALA A 146 -25.48 -5.96 -4.60
CA ALA A 146 -24.35 -5.88 -5.53
C ALA A 146 -23.51 -4.61 -5.27
N ASP A 147 -24.14 -3.46 -5.03
CA ASP A 147 -23.44 -2.20 -4.72
C ASP A 147 -22.67 -2.32 -3.39
N GLY A 148 -23.26 -2.95 -2.37
CA GLY A 148 -22.58 -3.22 -1.11
C GLY A 148 -21.35 -4.15 -1.25
N ALA A 149 -21.45 -5.18 -2.11
CA ALA A 149 -20.34 -6.08 -2.40
C ALA A 149 -19.19 -5.36 -3.14
N VAL A 150 -19.51 -4.49 -4.08
CA VAL A 150 -18.54 -3.68 -4.83
C VAL A 150 -17.82 -2.71 -3.89
N ALA A 151 -18.55 -2.02 -3.02
CA ALA A 151 -17.96 -1.12 -2.02
C ALA A 151 -17.02 -1.87 -1.06
N ALA A 152 -17.42 -3.04 -0.58
CA ALA A 152 -16.59 -3.87 0.29
C ALA A 152 -15.31 -4.35 -0.42
N ALA A 153 -15.40 -4.71 -1.70
CA ALA A 153 -14.26 -5.10 -2.50
C ALA A 153 -13.28 -3.93 -2.68
N ALA A 154 -13.77 -2.72 -2.97
CA ALA A 154 -12.95 -1.51 -3.11
C ALA A 154 -12.20 -1.18 -1.81
N VAL A 155 -12.84 -1.27 -0.65
CA VAL A 155 -12.19 -1.09 0.67
C VAL A 155 -11.12 -2.14 0.90
N ALA A 156 -11.36 -3.41 0.56
CA ALA A 156 -10.37 -4.47 0.68
C ALA A 156 -9.16 -4.23 -0.23
N ASP A 157 -9.37 -3.72 -1.45
CA ASP A 157 -8.32 -3.37 -2.39
C ASP A 157 -7.49 -2.21 -1.89
N LEU A 158 -8.11 -1.16 -1.35
CA LEU A 158 -7.44 -0.04 -0.71
C LEU A 158 -6.56 -0.51 0.46
N ALA A 159 -7.08 -1.39 1.32
CA ALA A 159 -6.31 -1.95 2.42
C ALA A 159 -5.10 -2.78 1.92
N ARG A 160 -5.26 -3.55 0.83
CA ARG A 160 -4.15 -4.28 0.20
C ARG A 160 -3.11 -3.32 -0.38
N ALA A 161 -3.55 -2.26 -1.06
CA ALA A 161 -2.66 -1.24 -1.61
C ALA A 161 -1.87 -0.53 -0.51
N GLY A 162 -2.51 -0.15 0.60
CA GLY A 162 -1.87 0.44 1.77
C GLY A 162 -0.75 -0.45 2.35
N ARG A 163 -1.01 -1.74 2.54
CA ARG A 163 0.03 -2.68 3.01
C ARG A 163 1.23 -2.78 2.06
N ARG A 164 0.99 -2.74 0.74
CA ARG A 164 2.08 -2.75 -0.26
C ARG A 164 2.91 -1.47 -0.21
N VAL A 165 2.27 -0.32 -0.02
CA VAL A 165 2.98 0.97 0.17
C VAL A 165 3.86 0.91 1.41
N ALA A 166 3.36 0.45 2.56
CA ALA A 166 4.14 0.34 3.79
C ALA A 166 5.39 -0.54 3.60
N LEU A 167 5.23 -1.70 2.95
CA LEU A 167 6.36 -2.58 2.64
C LEU A 167 7.35 -1.94 1.66
N ALA A 168 6.87 -1.33 0.58
CA ALA A 168 7.72 -0.68 -0.43
C ALA A 168 8.52 0.48 0.18
N ARG A 169 7.90 1.27 1.08
CA ARG A 169 8.57 2.34 1.83
C ARG A 169 9.68 1.80 2.73
N GLN A 170 9.42 0.71 3.45
CA GLN A 170 10.43 0.07 4.28
C GLN A 170 11.64 -0.38 3.44
N VAL A 171 11.39 -1.07 2.33
CA VAL A 171 12.45 -1.53 1.41
C VAL A 171 13.24 -0.36 0.84
N HIS A 172 12.55 0.72 0.40
CA HIS A 172 13.18 1.92 -0.12
C HIS A 172 14.08 2.56 0.94
N ASN A 173 13.58 2.80 2.14
CA ASN A 173 14.32 3.43 3.23
C ASN A 173 15.52 2.60 3.69
N ASP A 174 15.43 1.27 3.66
CA ASP A 174 16.56 0.38 3.95
C ASP A 174 17.66 0.50 2.88
N LEU A 175 17.30 0.55 1.60
CA LEU A 175 18.25 0.73 0.50
C LEU A 175 18.89 2.13 0.52
N VAL A 176 18.13 3.17 0.88
CA VAL A 176 18.67 4.52 1.10
C VAL A 176 19.68 4.51 2.24
N ARG A 177 19.36 3.88 3.36
CA ARG A 177 20.26 3.73 4.52
C ARG A 177 21.57 3.05 4.11
N ASP A 178 21.49 1.96 3.37
CA ASP A 178 22.65 1.23 2.87
C ASP A 178 23.51 2.09 1.92
N ALA A 179 22.87 2.83 1.01
CA ALA A 179 23.58 3.72 0.09
C ALA A 179 24.30 4.85 0.84
N LEU A 180 23.65 5.46 1.83
CA LEU A 180 24.24 6.48 2.69
C LEU A 180 25.37 5.94 3.54
N ALA A 181 25.26 4.73 4.09
CA ALA A 181 26.32 4.07 4.85
C ALA A 181 27.57 3.82 3.99
N LEU A 182 27.39 3.45 2.71
CA LEU A 182 28.50 3.33 1.77
C LEU A 182 29.19 4.67 1.51
N ARG A 183 28.42 5.75 1.32
CA ARG A 183 28.96 7.11 1.12
C ARG A 183 29.78 7.63 2.30
N ARG A 184 29.41 7.24 3.53
CA ARG A 184 30.12 7.64 4.78
C ARG A 184 31.48 6.98 4.95
N ARG A 185 31.81 5.93 4.20
CA ARG A 185 33.13 5.26 4.29
C ARG A 185 34.27 6.23 3.95
N ARG A 186 35.32 6.24 4.77
CA ARG A 186 36.45 7.19 4.64
C ARG A 186 37.06 7.20 3.25
N LEU A 187 37.29 6.01 2.67
CA LEU A 187 37.85 5.88 1.33
C LEU A 187 36.94 6.45 0.22
N VAL A 188 35.64 6.22 0.32
CA VAL A 188 34.64 6.77 -0.64
C VAL A 188 34.65 8.29 -0.60
N ARG A 189 34.79 8.86 0.59
CA ARG A 189 34.83 10.30 0.82
C ARG A 189 36.12 10.92 0.31
N VAL A 190 37.27 10.34 0.63
CA VAL A 190 38.60 10.81 0.20
C VAL A 190 38.74 10.75 -1.32
N LEU A 191 38.32 9.64 -1.92
CA LEU A 191 38.38 9.43 -3.38
C LEU A 191 37.20 10.06 -4.13
N ARG A 192 36.26 10.70 -3.44
CA ARG A 192 35.08 11.38 -4.01
C ARG A 192 34.26 10.49 -4.95
N LEU A 193 34.23 9.17 -4.73
CA LEU A 193 33.62 8.20 -5.64
C LEU A 193 32.08 8.37 -5.75
N ALA A 194 31.42 8.92 -4.74
CA ALA A 194 29.99 9.14 -4.72
C ALA A 194 29.54 10.47 -5.36
N ARG A 195 30.47 11.26 -5.91
CA ARG A 195 30.18 12.61 -6.42
C ARG A 195 29.27 12.64 -7.66
N LYS A 196 29.22 11.54 -8.41
CA LYS A 196 28.40 11.39 -9.62
C LYS A 196 26.91 11.23 -9.34
N HIS A 197 26.54 10.83 -8.11
CA HIS A 197 25.16 10.50 -7.75
C HIS A 197 24.61 11.53 -6.77
N PRO A 198 23.37 12.00 -6.95
CA PRO A 198 22.67 12.80 -5.95
C PRO A 198 22.55 12.00 -4.65
N GLU A 199 22.40 12.69 -3.54
CA GLU A 199 22.18 12.03 -2.25
C GLU A 199 20.78 11.44 -2.24
N PRO A 200 20.63 10.12 -1.99
CA PRO A 200 19.31 9.52 -1.90
C PRO A 200 18.60 10.01 -0.64
N ALA A 201 17.34 10.41 -0.78
CA ALA A 201 16.50 10.88 0.31
C ALA A 201 15.61 9.75 0.85
N TYR A 202 15.30 9.81 2.14
CA TYR A 202 14.28 8.96 2.76
C TYR A 202 12.91 9.44 2.32
N PHE A 203 11.97 8.51 2.27
CA PHE A 203 10.56 8.81 2.04
C PHE A 203 9.81 8.65 3.38
N ASP A 204 9.29 9.76 3.91
CA ASP A 204 8.62 9.78 5.20
C ASP A 204 7.13 10.11 5.03
N ILE A 205 6.29 9.14 5.29
CA ILE A 205 4.83 9.29 5.35
C ILE A 205 4.39 8.96 6.77
N ASP A 206 3.47 9.75 7.32
CA ASP A 206 2.75 9.51 8.57
C ASP A 206 1.79 8.31 8.45
N ASP A 207 2.33 7.13 8.17
CA ASP A 207 1.57 5.90 8.07
C ASP A 207 1.31 5.35 9.48
N PRO A 208 0.06 5.11 9.90
CA PRO A 208 -0.19 4.43 11.16
C PRO A 208 0.44 3.05 11.06
N ALA A 209 1.36 2.75 11.98
CA ALA A 209 1.88 1.39 12.10
C ALA A 209 0.69 0.42 12.16
N PRO A 210 0.70 -0.66 11.35
CA PRO A 210 -0.33 -1.69 11.48
C PRO A 210 -0.33 -2.14 12.95
N GLY A 211 -1.49 -2.00 13.60
CA GLY A 211 -1.66 -2.23 15.03
C GLY A 211 -1.02 -3.55 15.46
N ARG A 212 -0.26 -3.48 16.54
CA ARG A 212 0.25 -4.63 17.27
C ARG A 212 -0.89 -5.38 17.92
#